data_552ee3717d65d839ed84167603bb50d9
#
_entry.id   552ee3717d65d839ed84167603bb50d9
#
_cell.length_a   1.000
_cell.length_b   1.000
_cell.length_c   1.000
_cell.angle_alpha   90.00
_cell.angle_beta   90.00
_cell.angle_gamma   90.00
#
_symmetry.space_group_name_H-M   'P 1'
#
loop_
_entity.id
_entity.type
_entity.pdbx_description
1 polymer ?
#
loop_
_entity_poly.entity_id
_entity_poly.type
_entity_poly.pdbx_seq_one_letter_code
_entity_poly.pdbx_strand_id
1 'polypeptide(L)'
;MNDQINELQLKIERLENEISFKNGLISILSHDSKEMFGNFLWLIEALEDKTINEEDFFNLLPQIKSDARKNLQTIQDSTAWLKTQYGDFKIKPVKILVIDLFHHFEEKYADQLKEKSIKFHFKGDPNAFLTTDRLLLEYVLDKILNNAVKYSLPGQDIYLQEATEGDQVILSVIDSGTGIAEKYLSAIYSYDNPVFQGTSGEKGVGLSLKIVKNFVSLLQGNIQIISAENKGTTVSLFLSKFTE
;
A
#
# COMPACT_ATOMS: atom_id res chain seq x y z
N MET A 1 -36.32 10.61 -16.67
CA MET A 1 -35.42 10.51 -17.83
C MET A 1 -34.03 11.07 -17.54
N ASN A 2 -33.86 12.32 -17.04
CA ASN A 2 -32.56 12.87 -16.66
C ASN A 2 -31.87 12.06 -15.53
N ASP A 3 -32.60 11.63 -14.52
CA ASP A 3 -32.05 10.85 -13.39
C ASP A 3 -31.52 9.49 -13.85
N GLN A 4 -32.21 8.83 -14.75
CA GLN A 4 -31.75 7.55 -15.34
C GLN A 4 -30.51 7.73 -16.23
N ILE A 5 -30.42 8.87 -16.94
CA ILE A 5 -29.25 9.18 -17.75
C ILE A 5 -28.05 9.45 -16.85
N ASN A 6 -28.21 10.19 -15.75
CA ASN A 6 -27.15 10.46 -14.79
C ASN A 6 -26.67 9.17 -14.10
N GLU A 7 -27.61 8.29 -13.73
CA GLU A 7 -27.27 6.99 -13.13
C GLU A 7 -26.47 6.11 -14.09
N LEU A 8 -26.88 6.07 -15.37
CA LEU A 8 -26.14 5.33 -16.41
C LEU A 8 -24.76 5.94 -16.66
N GLN A 9 -24.62 7.24 -16.68
CA GLN A 9 -23.32 7.92 -16.83
C GLN A 9 -22.38 7.58 -15.69
N LEU A 10 -22.83 7.64 -14.45
CA LEU A 10 -22.04 7.25 -13.27
C LEU A 10 -21.62 5.77 -13.32
N LYS A 11 -22.50 4.90 -13.82
CA LYS A 11 -22.18 3.49 -14.00
C LYS A 11 -21.14 3.25 -15.08
N ILE A 12 -21.22 3.97 -16.18
CA ILE A 12 -20.24 3.91 -17.28
C ILE A 12 -18.86 4.37 -16.75
N GLU A 13 -18.79 5.53 -16.11
CA GLU A 13 -17.55 6.06 -15.55
C GLU A 13 -16.92 5.08 -14.55
N ARG A 14 -17.74 4.45 -13.70
CA ARG A 14 -17.27 3.43 -12.77
C ARG A 14 -16.67 2.22 -13.49
N LEU A 15 -17.33 1.72 -14.55
CA LEU A 15 -16.86 0.58 -15.33
C LEU A 15 -15.58 0.92 -16.11
N GLU A 16 -15.50 2.11 -16.70
CA GLU A 16 -14.29 2.59 -17.39
C GLU A 16 -13.09 2.68 -16.43
N ASN A 17 -13.30 3.21 -15.23
CA ASN A 17 -12.28 3.26 -14.19
C ASN A 17 -11.83 1.85 -13.77
N GLU A 18 -12.77 0.90 -13.64
CA GLU A 18 -12.45 -0.50 -13.31
C GLU A 18 -11.66 -1.18 -14.43
N ILE A 19 -12.04 -1.00 -15.68
CA ILE A 19 -11.32 -1.54 -16.84
C ILE A 19 -9.91 -0.94 -16.92
N SER A 20 -9.79 0.36 -16.77
CA SER A 20 -8.50 1.05 -16.75
C SER A 20 -7.60 0.51 -15.64
N PHE A 21 -8.16 0.28 -14.45
CA PHE A 21 -7.43 -0.33 -13.33
C PHE A 21 -6.96 -1.75 -13.67
N LYS A 22 -7.84 -2.62 -14.22
CA LYS A 22 -7.49 -3.99 -14.65
C LYS A 22 -6.38 -4.00 -15.68
N ASN A 23 -6.49 -3.15 -16.70
CA ASN A 23 -5.48 -3.05 -17.75
C ASN A 23 -4.13 -2.58 -17.22
N GLY A 24 -4.13 -1.59 -16.32
CA GLY A 24 -2.92 -1.12 -15.64
C GLY A 24 -2.25 -2.21 -14.81
N LEU A 25 -3.01 -3.01 -14.05
CA LEU A 25 -2.50 -4.16 -13.31
C LEU A 25 -1.85 -5.19 -14.21
N ILE A 26 -2.52 -5.59 -15.29
CA ILE A 26 -2.01 -6.57 -16.25
C ILE A 26 -0.72 -6.06 -16.89
N SER A 27 -0.67 -4.79 -17.26
CA SER A 27 0.52 -4.17 -17.85
C SER A 27 1.72 -4.22 -16.90
N ILE A 28 1.53 -3.81 -15.64
CA ILE A 28 2.60 -3.82 -14.62
C ILE A 28 3.05 -5.24 -14.32
N LEU A 29 2.12 -6.18 -14.09
CA LEU A 29 2.44 -7.58 -13.84
C LEU A 29 3.23 -8.19 -15.00
N SER A 30 2.82 -7.93 -16.24
CA SER A 30 3.48 -8.46 -17.42
C SER A 30 4.87 -7.87 -17.62
N HIS A 31 5.02 -6.56 -17.43
CA HIS A 31 6.30 -5.87 -17.56
C HIS A 31 7.29 -6.31 -16.49
N ASP A 32 6.90 -6.19 -15.21
CA ASP A 32 7.79 -6.50 -14.08
C ASP A 32 8.17 -7.99 -14.04
N SER A 33 7.25 -8.89 -14.40
CA SER A 33 7.55 -10.32 -14.49
C SER A 33 8.52 -10.63 -15.62
N LYS A 34 8.34 -10.05 -16.81
CA LYS A 34 9.27 -10.22 -17.93
C LYS A 34 10.67 -9.71 -17.59
N GLU A 35 10.77 -8.51 -17.01
CA GLU A 35 12.04 -7.92 -16.63
C GLU A 35 12.76 -8.80 -15.59
N MET A 36 12.06 -9.23 -14.53
CA MET A 36 12.65 -10.06 -13.49
C MET A 36 13.15 -11.40 -14.03
N PHE A 37 12.29 -12.13 -14.76
CA PHE A 37 12.68 -13.44 -15.31
C PHE A 37 13.76 -13.29 -16.38
N GLY A 38 13.72 -12.24 -17.21
CA GLY A 38 14.74 -11.93 -18.20
C GLY A 38 16.11 -11.69 -17.55
N ASN A 39 16.16 -10.87 -16.51
CA ASN A 39 17.39 -10.60 -15.76
C ASN A 39 17.94 -11.86 -15.07
N PHE A 40 17.05 -12.68 -14.53
CA PHE A 40 17.45 -13.94 -13.88
C PHE A 40 18.02 -14.96 -14.88
N LEU A 41 17.34 -15.14 -16.03
CA LEU A 41 17.83 -16.02 -17.09
C LEU A 41 19.17 -15.54 -17.64
N TRP A 42 19.27 -14.24 -17.94
CA TRP A 42 20.55 -13.65 -18.41
C TRP A 42 21.69 -13.92 -17.44
N LEU A 43 21.43 -13.79 -16.12
CA LEU A 43 22.47 -14.01 -15.12
C LEU A 43 22.94 -15.48 -15.09
N ILE A 44 22.01 -16.43 -15.24
CA ILE A 44 22.34 -17.86 -15.32
C ILE A 44 23.16 -18.14 -16.57
N GLU A 45 22.69 -17.68 -17.73
CA GLU A 45 23.37 -17.85 -19.02
C GLU A 45 24.79 -17.22 -18.99
N ALA A 46 24.92 -16.01 -18.45
CA ALA A 46 26.21 -15.32 -18.33
C ALA A 46 27.20 -16.08 -17.41
N LEU A 47 26.70 -16.77 -16.39
CA LEU A 47 27.55 -17.62 -15.53
C LEU A 47 27.94 -18.93 -16.26
N GLU A 48 27.00 -19.57 -16.98
CA GLU A 48 27.25 -20.79 -17.76
C GLU A 48 28.27 -20.54 -18.88
N ASP A 49 28.13 -19.43 -19.60
CA ASP A 49 29.03 -19.00 -20.70
C ASP A 49 30.32 -18.39 -20.20
N LYS A 50 30.51 -18.28 -18.88
CA LYS A 50 31.67 -17.64 -18.23
C LYS A 50 31.88 -16.16 -18.62
N THR A 51 30.84 -15.49 -19.05
CA THR A 51 30.81 -14.03 -19.29
C THR A 51 30.98 -13.26 -18.00
N ILE A 52 30.42 -13.82 -16.88
CA ILE A 52 30.68 -13.36 -15.52
C ILE A 52 31.30 -14.51 -14.72
N ASN A 53 32.08 -14.15 -13.71
CA ASN A 53 32.63 -15.13 -12.76
C ASN A 53 31.68 -15.32 -11.55
N GLU A 54 32.03 -16.28 -10.69
CA GLU A 54 31.20 -16.56 -9.48
C GLU A 54 31.12 -15.35 -8.54
N GLU A 55 32.17 -14.58 -8.40
CA GLU A 55 32.22 -13.38 -7.55
C GLU A 55 31.24 -12.31 -8.07
N ASP A 56 31.28 -12.04 -9.37
CA ASP A 56 30.31 -11.11 -10.00
C ASP A 56 28.87 -11.59 -9.85
N PHE A 57 28.62 -12.91 -10.00
CA PHE A 57 27.33 -13.51 -9.78
C PHE A 57 26.82 -13.25 -8.36
N PHE A 58 27.64 -13.54 -7.34
CA PHE A 58 27.27 -13.32 -5.94
C PHE A 58 27.05 -11.84 -5.62
N ASN A 59 27.78 -10.93 -6.26
CA ASN A 59 27.61 -9.49 -6.11
C ASN A 59 26.27 -8.98 -6.68
N LEU A 60 25.73 -9.65 -7.71
CA LEU A 60 24.43 -9.29 -8.33
C LEU A 60 23.22 -9.92 -7.60
N LEU A 61 23.41 -10.99 -6.83
CA LEU A 61 22.31 -11.68 -6.11
C LEU A 61 21.46 -10.77 -5.22
N PRO A 62 22.00 -9.80 -4.45
CA PRO A 62 21.18 -8.90 -3.64
C PRO A 62 20.19 -8.10 -4.48
N GLN A 63 20.58 -7.65 -5.66
CA GLN A 63 19.70 -6.91 -6.58
C GLN A 63 18.59 -7.82 -7.09
N ILE A 64 18.92 -9.02 -7.55
CA ILE A 64 17.94 -10.00 -8.05
C ILE A 64 16.95 -10.39 -6.94
N LYS A 65 17.45 -10.61 -5.72
CA LYS A 65 16.59 -10.90 -4.56
C LYS A 65 15.62 -9.74 -4.28
N SER A 66 16.08 -8.49 -4.42
CA SER A 66 15.25 -7.30 -4.26
C SER A 66 14.16 -7.24 -5.33
N ASP A 67 14.50 -7.49 -6.60
CA ASP A 67 13.58 -7.44 -7.73
C ASP A 67 12.55 -8.59 -7.66
N ALA A 68 12.98 -9.78 -7.25
CA ALA A 68 12.10 -10.92 -7.02
C ALA A 68 11.08 -10.66 -5.89
N ARG A 69 11.53 -10.04 -4.78
CA ARG A 69 10.63 -9.65 -3.68
C ARG A 69 9.60 -8.60 -4.12
N LYS A 70 10.05 -7.59 -4.88
CA LYS A 70 9.17 -6.58 -5.46
C LYS A 70 8.10 -7.22 -6.34
N ASN A 71 8.49 -8.13 -7.23
CA ASN A 71 7.57 -8.81 -8.13
C ASN A 71 6.57 -9.69 -7.35
N LEU A 72 7.05 -10.45 -6.37
CA LEU A 72 6.18 -11.24 -5.49
C LEU A 72 5.15 -10.37 -4.78
N GLN A 73 5.55 -9.19 -4.28
CA GLN A 73 4.64 -8.24 -3.66
C GLN A 73 3.58 -7.72 -4.64
N THR A 74 3.98 -7.42 -5.88
CA THR A 74 3.05 -7.00 -6.95
C THR A 74 2.01 -8.08 -7.23
N ILE A 75 2.44 -9.34 -7.32
CA ILE A 75 1.55 -10.49 -7.52
C ILE A 75 0.58 -10.64 -6.35
N GLN A 76 1.08 -10.55 -5.11
CA GLN A 76 0.26 -10.65 -3.90
C GLN A 76 -0.79 -9.54 -3.84
N ASP A 77 -0.40 -8.30 -4.08
CA ASP A 77 -1.28 -7.14 -4.09
C ASP A 77 -2.36 -7.25 -5.18
N SER A 78 -1.97 -7.65 -6.38
CA SER A 78 -2.90 -7.87 -7.49
C SER A 78 -3.87 -9.02 -7.20
N THR A 79 -3.39 -10.11 -6.59
CA THR A 79 -4.22 -11.26 -6.21
C THR A 79 -5.20 -10.88 -5.10
N ALA A 80 -4.78 -10.10 -4.11
CA ALA A 80 -5.64 -9.60 -3.05
C ALA A 80 -6.79 -8.75 -3.64
N TRP A 81 -6.46 -7.86 -4.57
CA TRP A 81 -7.46 -7.06 -5.26
C TRP A 81 -8.40 -7.92 -6.12
N LEU A 82 -7.86 -8.83 -6.94
CA LEU A 82 -8.65 -9.72 -7.79
C LEU A 82 -9.68 -10.52 -6.98
N LYS A 83 -9.31 -11.03 -5.81
CA LYS A 83 -10.24 -11.74 -4.92
C LYS A 83 -11.46 -10.91 -4.54
N THR A 84 -11.35 -9.59 -4.49
CA THR A 84 -12.50 -8.71 -4.22
C THR A 84 -13.36 -8.40 -5.44
N GLN A 85 -12.87 -8.71 -6.64
CA GLN A 85 -13.56 -8.45 -7.92
C GLN A 85 -14.30 -9.66 -8.47
N TYR A 86 -13.94 -10.88 -8.04
CA TYR A 86 -14.56 -12.11 -8.53
C TYR A 86 -15.60 -12.64 -7.56
N GLY A 87 -16.80 -12.85 -8.09
CA GLY A 87 -17.84 -13.66 -7.49
C GLY A 87 -18.45 -13.09 -6.22
N ASP A 88 -18.63 -13.97 -5.26
CA ASP A 88 -19.37 -13.69 -4.02
C ASP A 88 -18.50 -13.07 -2.93
N PHE A 89 -17.58 -12.14 -3.26
CA PHE A 89 -16.83 -11.46 -2.21
C PHE A 89 -17.81 -10.73 -1.30
N LYS A 90 -17.84 -11.15 -0.04
CA LYS A 90 -18.68 -10.53 1.00
C LYS A 90 -17.77 -10.02 2.11
N ILE A 91 -17.98 -8.78 2.49
CA ILE A 91 -17.37 -8.21 3.68
C ILE A 91 -17.82 -9.05 4.88
N LYS A 92 -16.87 -9.38 5.75
CA LYS A 92 -17.08 -10.15 6.99
C LYS A 92 -16.78 -9.25 8.18
N PRO A 93 -17.75 -8.44 8.63
CA PRO A 93 -17.49 -7.51 9.71
C PRO A 93 -17.23 -8.26 11.02
N VAL A 94 -16.16 -7.86 11.70
CA VAL A 94 -15.82 -8.32 13.05
C VAL A 94 -15.44 -7.12 13.90
N LYS A 95 -15.69 -7.21 15.21
CA LYS A 95 -15.26 -6.17 16.15
C LYS A 95 -13.74 -6.21 16.30
N ILE A 96 -13.09 -5.07 16.11
CA ILE A 96 -11.63 -4.90 16.16
C ILE A 96 -11.32 -3.79 17.16
N LEU A 97 -10.50 -4.06 18.15
CA LEU A 97 -9.91 -3.02 19.00
C LEU A 97 -8.75 -2.37 18.24
N VAL A 98 -8.69 -1.04 18.23
CA VAL A 98 -7.64 -0.32 17.50
C VAL A 98 -6.26 -0.58 18.10
N ILE A 99 -6.19 -0.74 19.42
CA ILE A 99 -4.93 -1.05 20.11
C ILE A 99 -4.36 -2.42 19.68
N ASP A 100 -5.22 -3.39 19.34
CA ASP A 100 -4.75 -4.71 18.86
C ASP A 100 -4.11 -4.59 17.47
N LEU A 101 -4.63 -3.68 16.62
CA LEU A 101 -4.00 -3.37 15.33
C LEU A 101 -2.61 -2.74 15.54
N PHE A 102 -2.48 -1.82 16.50
CA PHE A 102 -1.19 -1.22 16.82
C PHE A 102 -0.17 -2.28 17.22
N HIS A 103 -0.48 -3.15 18.18
CA HIS A 103 0.42 -4.22 18.62
C HIS A 103 0.76 -5.20 17.51
N HIS A 104 -0.23 -5.56 16.67
CA HIS A 104 0.01 -6.40 15.51
C HIS A 104 1.05 -5.78 14.55
N PHE A 105 0.94 -4.50 14.27
CA PHE A 105 1.88 -3.82 13.36
C PHE A 105 3.22 -3.49 14.03
N GLU A 106 3.24 -3.20 15.32
CA GLU A 106 4.47 -3.03 16.10
C GLU A 106 5.34 -4.29 16.03
N GLU A 107 4.73 -5.46 16.23
CA GLU A 107 5.41 -6.75 16.10
C GLU A 107 5.83 -7.03 14.65
N LYS A 108 4.91 -6.83 13.69
CA LYS A 108 5.17 -7.08 12.26
C LYS A 108 6.34 -6.26 11.71
N TYR A 109 6.47 -5.02 12.12
CA TYR A 109 7.51 -4.10 11.64
C TYR A 109 8.72 -4.01 12.57
N ALA A 110 8.82 -4.79 13.64
CA ALA A 110 9.85 -4.68 14.68
C ALA A 110 11.28 -4.60 14.12
N ASP A 111 11.63 -5.46 13.16
CA ASP A 111 12.98 -5.49 12.57
C ASP A 111 13.28 -4.21 11.77
N GLN A 112 12.34 -3.76 10.93
CA GLN A 112 12.52 -2.55 10.10
C GLN A 112 12.54 -1.28 10.94
N LEU A 113 11.68 -1.22 11.98
CA LEU A 113 11.67 -0.11 12.94
C LEU A 113 13.01 -0.03 13.70
N LYS A 114 13.53 -1.18 14.11
CA LYS A 114 14.83 -1.27 14.77
C LYS A 114 15.99 -0.89 13.86
N GLU A 115 16.00 -1.40 12.63
CA GLU A 115 17.04 -1.11 11.63
C GLU A 115 17.15 0.39 11.35
N LYS A 116 16.01 1.08 11.21
CA LYS A 116 15.96 2.53 11.01
C LYS A 116 15.93 3.34 12.30
N SER A 117 15.97 2.70 13.49
CA SER A 117 15.80 3.36 14.79
C SER A 117 14.53 4.21 14.88
N ILE A 118 13.46 3.81 14.18
CA ILE A 118 12.16 4.48 14.19
C ILE A 118 11.39 4.03 15.43
N LYS A 119 10.71 4.99 16.07
CA LYS A 119 9.80 4.71 17.18
C LYS A 119 8.37 4.73 16.67
N PHE A 120 7.61 3.69 16.98
CA PHE A 120 6.21 3.57 16.60
C PHE A 120 5.34 3.79 17.84
N HIS A 121 4.38 4.71 17.75
CA HIS A 121 3.57 5.17 18.88
C HIS A 121 2.09 5.03 18.59
N PHE A 122 1.32 4.69 19.62
CA PHE A 122 -0.14 4.78 19.59
C PHE A 122 -0.60 6.08 20.27
N LYS A 123 -1.60 6.74 19.66
CA LYS A 123 -2.32 7.88 20.24
C LYS A 123 -3.82 7.65 20.05
N GLY A 124 -4.57 7.66 21.14
CA GLY A 124 -6.04 7.51 21.10
C GLY A 124 -6.57 6.78 22.32
N ASP A 125 -7.86 6.42 22.28
CA ASP A 125 -8.48 5.59 23.30
C ASP A 125 -8.08 4.12 23.08
N PRO A 126 -7.41 3.46 24.05
CA PRO A 126 -7.06 2.03 23.90
C PRO A 126 -8.29 1.10 23.84
N ASN A 127 -9.47 1.59 24.26
CA ASN A 127 -10.73 0.84 24.18
C ASN A 127 -11.52 1.15 22.90
N ALA A 128 -11.01 2.05 22.04
CA ALA A 128 -11.66 2.35 20.78
C ALA A 128 -11.76 1.09 19.91
N PHE A 129 -12.92 0.92 19.29
CA PHE A 129 -13.19 -0.21 18.40
C PHE A 129 -13.99 0.23 17.20
N LEU A 130 -13.88 -0.58 16.14
CA LEU A 130 -14.77 -0.51 14.99
C LEU A 130 -15.19 -1.93 14.59
N THR A 131 -16.32 -2.04 13.88
CA THR A 131 -16.80 -3.31 13.32
C THR A 131 -16.68 -3.25 11.82
N THR A 132 -15.73 -4.02 11.24
CA THR A 132 -15.42 -3.98 9.82
C THR A 132 -14.72 -5.26 9.39
N ASP A 133 -14.39 -5.41 8.09
CA ASP A 133 -13.60 -6.54 7.59
C ASP A 133 -12.13 -6.39 8.00
N ARG A 134 -11.69 -7.32 8.86
CA ARG A 134 -10.35 -7.29 9.43
C ARG A 134 -9.26 -7.44 8.36
N LEU A 135 -9.45 -8.31 7.38
CA LEU A 135 -8.44 -8.58 6.35
C LEU A 135 -8.22 -7.38 5.45
N LEU A 136 -9.31 -6.71 5.06
CA LEU A 136 -9.22 -5.49 4.24
C LEU A 136 -8.58 -4.35 5.03
N LEU A 137 -8.99 -4.15 6.29
CA LEU A 137 -8.45 -3.09 7.14
C LEU A 137 -6.96 -3.31 7.43
N GLU A 138 -6.56 -4.52 7.80
CA GLU A 138 -5.15 -4.86 8.02
C GLU A 138 -4.32 -4.65 6.74
N TYR A 139 -4.83 -5.05 5.58
CA TYR A 139 -4.15 -4.79 4.31
C TYR A 139 -3.95 -3.29 4.06
N VAL A 140 -5.00 -2.49 4.25
CA VAL A 140 -4.95 -1.03 4.06
C VAL A 140 -3.92 -0.39 4.97
N LEU A 141 -3.98 -0.69 6.27
CA LEU A 141 -3.03 -0.15 7.26
C LEU A 141 -1.60 -0.65 7.00
N ASP A 142 -1.43 -1.91 6.59
CA ASP A 142 -0.13 -2.46 6.22
C ASP A 142 0.56 -1.65 5.12
N LYS A 143 -0.18 -1.33 4.05
CA LYS A 143 0.37 -0.54 2.94
C LYS A 143 0.69 0.89 3.32
N ILE A 144 -0.12 1.50 4.18
CA ILE A 144 0.12 2.86 4.67
C ILE A 144 1.33 2.88 5.62
N LEU A 145 1.40 1.95 6.57
CA LEU A 145 2.52 1.84 7.52
C LEU A 145 3.83 1.47 6.81
N ASN A 146 3.79 0.57 5.83
CA ASN A 146 4.96 0.26 5.02
C ASN A 146 5.50 1.51 4.30
N ASN A 147 4.64 2.37 3.78
CA ASN A 147 5.06 3.63 3.20
C ASN A 147 5.66 4.56 4.27
N ALA A 148 5.04 4.69 5.43
CA ALA A 148 5.56 5.50 6.52
C ALA A 148 6.98 5.05 6.93
N VAL A 149 7.20 3.76 7.15
CA VAL A 149 8.53 3.19 7.47
C VAL A 149 9.53 3.41 6.32
N LYS A 150 9.09 3.18 5.08
CA LYS A 150 9.92 3.29 3.89
C LYS A 150 10.44 4.72 3.66
N TYR A 151 9.60 5.73 3.88
CA TYR A 151 9.92 7.12 3.59
C TYR A 151 10.36 7.93 4.81
N SER A 152 10.31 7.37 6.01
CA SER A 152 10.90 7.96 7.20
C SER A 152 12.41 7.86 7.20
N LEU A 153 13.06 8.89 7.71
CA LEU A 153 14.50 8.91 7.96
C LEU A 153 14.83 8.18 9.28
N PRO A 154 16.05 7.68 9.45
CA PRO A 154 16.47 7.04 10.70
C PRO A 154 16.26 7.94 11.92
N GLY A 155 15.75 7.36 13.01
CA GLY A 155 15.52 8.04 14.27
C GLY A 155 14.23 8.86 14.37
N GLN A 156 13.40 8.86 13.32
CA GLN A 156 12.11 9.54 13.34
C GLN A 156 11.01 8.73 14.05
N ASP A 157 9.89 9.41 14.32
CA ASP A 157 8.71 8.81 14.95
C ASP A 157 7.60 8.59 13.93
N ILE A 158 6.87 7.48 14.08
CA ILE A 158 5.63 7.16 13.34
C ILE A 158 4.52 7.00 14.39
N TYR A 159 3.34 7.54 14.10
CA TYR A 159 2.17 7.43 14.98
C TYR A 159 1.04 6.71 14.27
N LEU A 160 0.42 5.76 14.94
CA LEU A 160 -0.95 5.33 14.66
C LEU A 160 -1.87 6.09 15.61
N GLN A 161 -2.62 7.03 15.08
CA GLN A 161 -3.55 7.85 15.86
C GLN A 161 -4.99 7.41 15.60
N GLU A 162 -5.74 7.23 16.67
CA GLU A 162 -7.18 7.01 16.64
C GLU A 162 -7.90 8.26 17.16
N ALA A 163 -9.02 8.58 16.51
CA ALA A 163 -10.01 9.53 17.01
C ALA A 163 -11.42 9.02 16.65
N THR A 164 -12.35 9.11 17.58
CA THR A 164 -13.75 8.76 17.35
C THR A 164 -14.62 10.01 17.39
N GLU A 165 -15.36 10.27 16.31
CA GLU A 165 -16.27 11.39 16.15
C GLU A 165 -17.68 10.85 15.84
N GLY A 166 -18.53 10.73 16.85
CA GLY A 166 -19.85 10.12 16.72
C GLY A 166 -19.77 8.66 16.29
N ASP A 167 -20.34 8.33 15.13
CA ASP A 167 -20.29 6.99 14.54
C ASP A 167 -19.12 6.80 13.56
N GLN A 168 -18.20 7.73 13.52
CA GLN A 168 -17.02 7.66 12.68
C GLN A 168 -15.75 7.39 13.50
N VAL A 169 -14.94 6.43 13.09
CA VAL A 169 -13.61 6.18 13.61
C VAL A 169 -12.59 6.65 12.57
N ILE A 170 -11.68 7.50 13.01
CA ILE A 170 -10.60 8.05 12.18
C ILE A 170 -9.30 7.38 12.60
N LEU A 171 -8.68 6.64 11.69
CA LEU A 171 -7.36 6.03 11.89
C LEU A 171 -6.35 6.77 11.04
N SER A 172 -5.38 7.43 11.66
CA SER A 172 -4.35 8.20 10.98
C SER A 172 -2.97 7.60 11.21
N VAL A 173 -2.23 7.37 10.14
CA VAL A 173 -0.80 7.09 10.20
C VAL A 173 -0.07 8.38 9.87
N ILE A 174 0.80 8.81 10.78
CA ILE A 174 1.52 10.08 10.72
C ILE A 174 3.01 9.78 10.75
N ASP A 175 3.73 10.22 9.74
CA ASP A 175 5.19 10.18 9.68
C ASP A 175 5.79 11.58 9.51
N SER A 176 7.06 11.71 9.86
CA SER A 176 7.85 12.93 9.67
C SER A 176 8.87 12.78 8.53
N GLY A 177 8.64 11.87 7.60
CA GLY A 177 9.57 11.50 6.55
C GLY A 177 9.73 12.55 5.45
N THR A 178 10.15 12.09 4.28
CA THR A 178 10.46 12.97 3.14
C THR A 178 9.24 13.73 2.60
N GLY A 179 8.03 13.28 2.93
CA GLY A 179 6.80 13.85 2.41
C GLY A 179 6.65 13.70 0.89
N ILE A 180 5.60 14.31 0.36
CA ILE A 180 5.22 14.25 -1.06
C ILE A 180 5.06 15.67 -1.57
N ALA A 181 5.75 16.01 -2.67
CA ALA A 181 5.61 17.30 -3.30
C ALA A 181 4.19 17.47 -3.89
N GLU A 182 3.62 18.67 -3.80
CA GLU A 182 2.24 19.00 -4.17
C GLU A 182 1.87 18.54 -5.59
N LYS A 183 2.79 18.71 -6.54
CA LYS A 183 2.60 18.29 -7.94
C LYS A 183 2.32 16.80 -8.13
N TYR A 184 2.67 15.95 -7.15
CA TYR A 184 2.44 14.51 -7.20
C TYR A 184 1.22 14.08 -6.38
N LEU A 185 0.74 14.91 -5.45
CA LEU A 185 -0.43 14.59 -4.62
C LEU A 185 -1.70 14.43 -5.46
N SER A 186 -1.92 15.30 -6.46
CA SER A 186 -3.09 15.23 -7.34
C SER A 186 -3.15 13.94 -8.16
N ALA A 187 -1.98 13.39 -8.50
CA ALA A 187 -1.84 12.18 -9.30
C ALA A 187 -1.47 10.93 -8.49
N ILE A 188 -1.57 10.97 -7.15
CA ILE A 188 -1.06 9.90 -6.27
C ILE A 188 -1.71 8.53 -6.53
N TYR A 189 -2.91 8.55 -7.10
CA TYR A 189 -3.65 7.37 -7.55
C TYR A 189 -3.54 7.11 -9.05
N SER A 190 -2.78 7.91 -9.81
CA SER A 190 -2.57 7.71 -11.25
C SER A 190 -1.48 6.68 -11.54
N TYR A 191 -1.59 5.98 -12.69
CA TYR A 191 -0.54 5.07 -13.17
C TYR A 191 0.69 5.81 -13.69
N ASP A 192 0.52 7.06 -14.09
CA ASP A 192 1.59 7.91 -14.63
C ASP A 192 2.41 8.59 -13.53
N ASN A 193 2.04 8.38 -12.25
CA ASN A 193 2.80 8.97 -11.15
C ASN A 193 4.13 8.23 -10.98
N PRO A 194 5.26 8.95 -10.91
CA PRO A 194 6.56 8.33 -10.74
C PRO A 194 6.63 7.55 -9.42
N VAL A 195 7.33 6.42 -9.47
CA VAL A 195 7.60 5.61 -8.29
C VAL A 195 8.87 6.12 -7.62
N PHE A 196 8.75 6.57 -6.38
CA PHE A 196 9.87 7.09 -5.60
C PHE A 196 10.59 5.97 -4.85
N GLN A 197 11.91 6.14 -4.74
CA GLN A 197 12.75 5.28 -3.93
C GLN A 197 12.61 5.68 -2.45
N GLY A 198 12.57 4.70 -1.56
CA GLY A 198 12.57 4.93 -0.12
C GLY A 198 13.94 5.40 0.39
N THR A 199 13.98 5.81 1.67
CA THR A 199 15.16 6.40 2.29
C THR A 199 16.35 5.44 2.46
N SER A 200 16.10 4.12 2.42
CA SER A 200 17.14 3.07 2.41
C SER A 200 17.27 2.37 1.05
N GLY A 201 16.80 3.00 -0.03
CA GLY A 201 16.91 2.45 -1.37
C GLY A 201 15.76 1.51 -1.79
N GLU A 202 14.71 1.39 -0.97
CA GLU A 202 13.58 0.51 -1.25
C GLU A 202 12.81 1.00 -2.48
N LYS A 203 12.59 0.12 -3.44
CA LYS A 203 11.80 0.41 -4.63
C LYS A 203 10.32 0.10 -4.39
N GLY A 204 9.43 0.96 -4.89
CA GLY A 204 7.98 0.73 -4.90
C GLY A 204 7.49 0.16 -6.23
N VAL A 205 6.20 -0.14 -6.30
CA VAL A 205 5.53 -0.61 -7.52
C VAL A 205 4.49 0.41 -8.02
N GLY A 206 4.09 1.37 -7.16
CA GLY A 206 3.08 2.37 -7.50
C GLY A 206 1.63 1.86 -7.50
N LEU A 207 1.38 0.61 -7.10
CA LEU A 207 0.03 0.01 -7.07
C LEU A 207 -0.66 0.12 -5.72
N SER A 208 0.10 0.11 -4.63
CA SER A 208 -0.42 -0.08 -3.27
C SER A 208 -1.51 0.94 -2.91
N LEU A 209 -1.31 2.23 -3.17
CA LEU A 209 -2.29 3.26 -2.82
C LEU A 209 -3.58 3.20 -3.64
N LYS A 210 -3.51 2.67 -4.87
CA LYS A 210 -4.71 2.46 -5.71
C LYS A 210 -5.56 1.33 -5.13
N ILE A 211 -4.92 0.23 -4.74
CA ILE A 211 -5.59 -0.90 -4.09
C ILE A 211 -6.14 -0.47 -2.73
N VAL A 212 -5.37 0.30 -1.95
CA VAL A 212 -5.81 0.90 -0.69
C VAL A 212 -7.09 1.71 -0.90
N LYS A 213 -7.12 2.62 -1.89
CA LYS A 213 -8.32 3.42 -2.19
C LYS A 213 -9.54 2.54 -2.50
N ASN A 214 -9.35 1.48 -3.29
CA ASN A 214 -10.40 0.53 -3.62
C ASN A 214 -10.91 -0.21 -2.36
N PHE A 215 -10.00 -0.72 -1.53
CA PHE A 215 -10.38 -1.44 -0.31
C PHE A 215 -11.05 -0.53 0.73
N VAL A 216 -10.60 0.71 0.87
CA VAL A 216 -11.27 1.71 1.72
C VAL A 216 -12.71 1.97 1.22
N SER A 217 -12.92 2.02 -0.10
CA SER A 217 -14.26 2.15 -0.66
C SER A 217 -15.14 0.92 -0.38
N LEU A 218 -14.57 -0.30 -0.42
CA LEU A 218 -15.28 -1.52 -0.03
C LEU A 218 -15.66 -1.50 1.46
N LEU A 219 -14.80 -0.95 2.32
CA LEU A 219 -15.09 -0.73 3.75
C LEU A 219 -16.07 0.43 4.00
N GLN A 220 -16.67 1.01 2.94
CA GLN A 220 -17.56 2.17 3.01
C GLN A 220 -16.92 3.39 3.68
N GLY A 221 -15.59 3.48 3.61
CA GLY A 221 -14.79 4.54 4.19
C GLY A 221 -14.30 5.57 3.18
N ASN A 222 -13.56 6.54 3.69
CA ASN A 222 -12.83 7.51 2.88
C ASN A 222 -11.36 7.58 3.33
N ILE A 223 -10.48 8.01 2.42
CA ILE A 223 -9.06 8.19 2.69
C ILE A 223 -8.63 9.60 2.31
N GLN A 224 -7.90 10.25 3.20
CA GLN A 224 -7.30 11.56 2.98
C GLN A 224 -5.79 11.47 3.16
N ILE A 225 -5.04 12.13 2.30
CA ILE A 225 -3.58 12.24 2.38
C ILE A 225 -3.23 13.71 2.45
N ILE A 226 -2.54 14.10 3.52
CA ILE A 226 -1.98 15.43 3.71
C ILE A 226 -0.47 15.26 3.79
N SER A 227 0.24 15.92 2.89
CA SER A 227 1.70 15.82 2.84
C SER A 227 2.32 17.10 2.28
N ALA A 228 3.54 17.37 2.70
CA ALA A 228 4.37 18.41 2.10
C ALA A 228 5.81 17.92 2.08
N GLU A 229 6.54 18.30 1.06
CA GLU A 229 7.95 17.91 0.88
C GLU A 229 8.78 18.27 2.12
N ASN A 230 9.54 17.30 2.63
CA ASN A 230 10.34 17.38 3.86
C ASN A 230 9.57 17.70 5.16
N LYS A 231 8.24 17.49 5.17
CA LYS A 231 7.40 17.69 6.37
C LYS A 231 6.65 16.44 6.80
N GLY A 232 6.88 15.32 6.11
CA GLY A 232 6.20 14.05 6.37
C GLY A 232 4.83 13.94 5.71
N THR A 233 4.12 12.88 6.08
CA THR A 233 2.81 12.54 5.52
C THR A 233 1.86 12.12 6.63
N THR A 234 0.62 12.56 6.51
CA THR A 234 -0.50 12.05 7.30
C THR A 234 -1.49 11.39 6.36
N VAL A 235 -1.75 10.12 6.58
CA VAL A 235 -2.79 9.35 5.86
C VAL A 235 -3.89 9.00 6.85
N SER A 236 -5.08 9.54 6.64
CA SER A 236 -6.24 9.35 7.50
C SER A 236 -7.32 8.53 6.80
N LEU A 237 -7.78 7.49 7.48
CA LEU A 237 -8.90 6.64 7.09
C LEU A 237 -10.12 7.05 7.91
N PHE A 238 -11.20 7.40 7.24
CA PHE A 238 -12.49 7.73 7.85
C PHE A 238 -13.41 6.53 7.66
N LEU A 239 -13.70 5.80 8.72
CA LEU A 239 -14.44 4.55 8.69
C LEU A 239 -15.70 4.65 9.54
N SER A 240 -16.79 4.01 9.11
CA SER A 240 -17.95 3.84 10.00
C SER A 240 -17.57 2.96 11.18
N LYS A 241 -18.03 3.32 12.38
CA LYS A 241 -17.85 2.48 13.57
C LYS A 241 -18.52 1.12 13.42
N PHE A 242 -19.59 1.07 12.64
CA PHE A 242 -20.36 -0.13 12.33
C PHE A 242 -20.53 -0.24 10.82
N THR A 243 -19.80 -1.15 10.19
CA THR A 243 -19.99 -1.50 8.78
C THR A 243 -20.92 -2.71 8.72
N GLU A 244 -22.00 -2.60 7.94
CA GLU A 244 -22.96 -3.69 7.69
C GLU A 244 -22.50 -4.62 6.56
#